data_36250e5f8d99ef94df3f164748cb0ea9
#
_entry.id   36250e5f8d99ef94df3f164748cb0ea9
#
_cell.length_a   1.000
_cell.length_b   1.000
_cell.length_c   1.000
_cell.angle_alpha   90.00
_cell.angle_beta   90.00
_cell.angle_gamma   90.00
#
_symmetry.space_group_name_H-M   'P 1'
#
loop_
_entity.id
_entity.type
_entity.pdbx_description
1 polymer ?
#
loop_
_entity_poly.entity_id
_entity_poly.type
_entity_poly.pdbx_seq_one_letter_code
_entity_poly.pdbx_strand_id
1 'polypeptide(L)'
;MPTGTMLGVTKPRLYLTCGLPGAGKTTRARQIVASVNAVHLCADEWVVGLGMSLMNFDFRVKLQDCMLAHAGSLLRRGLCTVIEFGSWSRVERDRIRKVAVREKAATELHYLAAPLDELVRRVRARGGPDAEALASDVLLNHSSDFEPPCTQEIAVFDRYVGPGDPWRPA
;
A
#
# COMPACT_ATOMS: atom_id res chain seq x y z
N MET A 1 8.75 -40.60 11.40
CA MET A 1 8.17 -39.76 10.36
C MET A 1 7.19 -38.78 11.02
N PRO A 2 7.48 -37.52 11.20
CA PRO A 2 6.48 -36.58 11.74
C PRO A 2 5.46 -36.31 10.61
N THR A 3 4.22 -36.72 10.85
CA THR A 3 3.05 -36.34 10.05
C THR A 3 2.88 -34.81 10.17
N GLY A 4 3.35 -34.09 9.15
CA GLY A 4 3.11 -32.66 9.05
C GLY A 4 1.61 -32.40 9.00
N THR A 5 1.08 -31.82 10.05
CA THR A 5 -0.27 -31.24 10.06
C THR A 5 -0.34 -30.23 8.92
N MET A 6 -1.10 -30.54 7.88
CA MET A 6 -1.47 -29.58 6.85
C MET A 6 -2.24 -28.46 7.56
N LEU A 7 -1.52 -27.39 7.96
CA LEU A 7 -2.15 -26.15 8.33
C LEU A 7 -3.06 -25.76 7.16
N GLY A 8 -4.36 -25.62 7.42
CA GLY A 8 -5.32 -25.25 6.41
C GLY A 8 -4.79 -24.07 5.62
N VAL A 9 -4.59 -24.25 4.30
CA VAL A 9 -4.03 -23.22 3.41
C VAL A 9 -5.04 -22.08 3.37
N THR A 10 -4.87 -21.11 4.25
CA THR A 10 -5.65 -19.88 4.18
C THR A 10 -5.32 -19.20 2.85
N LYS A 11 -6.34 -18.82 2.10
CA LYS A 11 -6.19 -18.13 0.82
C LYS A 11 -5.27 -16.91 1.02
N PRO A 12 -4.18 -16.75 0.25
CA PRO A 12 -3.30 -15.60 0.40
C PRO A 12 -4.07 -14.32 0.13
N ARG A 13 -3.64 -13.23 0.76
CA ARG A 13 -4.31 -11.93 0.65
C ARG A 13 -3.33 -10.84 0.24
N LEU A 14 -3.76 -9.99 -0.67
CA LEU A 14 -3.12 -8.72 -0.96
C LEU A 14 -3.81 -7.63 -0.15
N TYR A 15 -3.03 -6.95 0.68
CA TYR A 15 -3.44 -5.75 1.40
C TYR A 15 -2.89 -4.53 0.65
N LEU A 16 -3.77 -3.63 0.24
CA LEU A 16 -3.39 -2.39 -0.41
C LEU A 16 -3.64 -1.22 0.54
N THR A 17 -2.59 -0.47 0.89
CA THR A 17 -2.73 0.78 1.63
C THR A 17 -2.73 1.96 0.65
N CYS A 18 -3.73 2.83 0.73
CA CYS A 18 -3.80 4.06 -0.07
C CYS A 18 -4.10 5.29 0.79
N GLY A 19 -3.71 6.44 0.29
CA GLY A 19 -3.83 7.74 0.97
C GLY A 19 -2.64 8.64 0.66
N LEU A 20 -2.77 9.91 0.96
CA LEU A 20 -1.74 10.91 0.73
C LEU A 20 -0.48 10.67 1.61
N PRO A 21 0.68 11.28 1.29
CA PRO A 21 1.83 11.29 2.18
C PRO A 21 1.45 11.74 3.60
N GLY A 22 2.02 11.10 4.63
CA GLY A 22 1.68 11.41 6.03
C GLY A 22 0.39 10.80 6.57
N ALA A 23 -0.45 10.15 5.75
CA ALA A 23 -1.73 9.56 6.18
C ALA A 23 -1.60 8.32 7.11
N GLY A 24 -0.38 7.75 7.26
CA GLY A 24 -0.15 6.62 8.15
C GLY A 24 -0.09 5.24 7.45
N LYS A 25 0.09 5.21 6.14
CA LYS A 25 0.18 3.96 5.36
C LYS A 25 1.22 2.99 5.90
N THR A 26 2.44 3.45 6.15
CA THR A 26 3.53 2.62 6.68
C THR A 26 3.21 2.06 8.07
N THR A 27 2.58 2.85 8.93
CA THR A 27 2.13 2.39 10.25
C THR A 27 1.12 1.25 10.10
N ARG A 28 0.13 1.42 9.23
CA ARG A 28 -0.87 0.39 8.94
C ARG A 28 -0.24 -0.85 8.31
N ALA A 29 0.66 -0.70 7.35
CA ALA A 29 1.37 -1.81 6.73
C ALA A 29 2.15 -2.63 7.76
N ARG A 30 2.88 -1.99 8.67
CA ARG A 30 3.60 -2.66 9.75
C ARG A 30 2.67 -3.38 10.73
N GLN A 31 1.50 -2.80 11.06
CA GLN A 31 0.48 -3.48 11.88
C GLN A 31 -0.01 -4.76 11.20
N ILE A 32 -0.26 -4.72 9.89
CA ILE A 32 -0.68 -5.89 9.12
C ILE A 32 0.41 -6.97 9.16
N VAL A 33 1.66 -6.62 8.83
CA VAL A 33 2.80 -7.55 8.84
C VAL A 33 3.02 -8.20 10.22
N ALA A 34 2.87 -7.41 11.29
CA ALA A 34 3.01 -7.94 12.66
C ALA A 34 1.89 -8.91 13.07
N SER A 35 0.74 -8.85 12.39
CA SER A 35 -0.46 -9.63 12.74
C SER A 35 -0.67 -10.84 11.83
N VAL A 36 -0.15 -10.78 10.60
CA VAL A 36 -0.26 -11.86 9.62
C VAL A 36 1.10 -12.09 8.94
N ASN A 37 1.37 -13.32 8.53
CA ASN A 37 2.61 -13.64 7.82
C ASN A 37 2.56 -13.04 6.39
N ALA A 38 2.95 -11.78 6.26
CA ALA A 38 2.91 -11.02 5.00
C ALA A 38 4.26 -10.38 4.66
N VAL A 39 4.54 -10.27 3.37
CA VAL A 39 5.69 -9.51 2.85
C VAL A 39 5.26 -8.08 2.57
N HIS A 40 5.98 -7.11 3.13
CA HIS A 40 5.75 -5.69 2.90
C HIS A 40 6.54 -5.19 1.69
N LEU A 41 5.87 -4.64 0.73
CA LEU A 41 6.44 -4.00 -0.45
C LEU A 41 6.14 -2.49 -0.40
N CYS A 42 7.09 -1.72 0.14
CA CYS A 42 7.03 -0.27 0.26
C CYS A 42 7.89 0.37 -0.83
N ALA A 43 7.28 1.01 -1.82
CA ALA A 43 8.01 1.62 -2.92
C ALA A 43 8.94 2.75 -2.44
N ASP A 44 8.51 3.56 -1.48
CA ASP A 44 9.31 4.67 -0.96
C ASP A 44 10.59 4.18 -0.26
N GLU A 45 10.51 3.10 0.55
CA GLU A 45 11.68 2.51 1.20
C GLU A 45 12.70 1.98 0.17
N TRP A 46 12.22 1.38 -0.92
CA TRP A 46 13.11 0.87 -1.98
C TRP A 46 13.74 2.01 -2.79
N VAL A 47 12.98 3.07 -3.12
CA VAL A 47 13.50 4.25 -3.81
C VAL A 47 14.66 4.86 -3.00
N VAL A 48 14.44 5.11 -1.72
CA VAL A 48 15.46 5.69 -0.82
C VAL A 48 16.63 4.72 -0.65
N GLY A 49 16.36 3.42 -0.45
CA GLY A 49 17.40 2.39 -0.30
C GLY A 49 18.29 2.23 -1.53
N LEU A 50 17.79 2.56 -2.72
CA LEU A 50 18.54 2.59 -3.99
C LEU A 50 19.22 3.96 -4.25
N GLY A 51 19.20 4.88 -3.29
CA GLY A 51 19.81 6.20 -3.40
C GLY A 51 19.09 7.17 -4.35
N MET A 52 17.81 6.91 -4.65
CA MET A 52 17.01 7.74 -5.54
C MET A 52 16.11 8.69 -4.76
N SER A 53 15.78 9.84 -5.36
CA SER A 53 14.80 10.77 -4.80
C SER A 53 13.38 10.24 -4.98
N LEU A 54 12.52 10.47 -3.98
CA LEU A 54 11.08 10.21 -4.05
C LEU A 54 10.37 11.03 -5.13
N MET A 55 10.99 12.11 -5.60
CA MET A 55 10.47 12.97 -6.68
C MET A 55 10.84 12.43 -8.09
N ASN A 56 11.60 11.34 -8.18
CA ASN A 56 11.88 10.68 -9.47
C ASN A 56 10.71 9.76 -9.86
N PHE A 57 9.66 10.36 -10.41
CA PHE A 57 8.41 9.65 -10.75
C PHE A 57 8.61 8.56 -11.81
N ASP A 58 9.45 8.77 -12.82
CA ASP A 58 9.72 7.76 -13.86
C ASP A 58 10.38 6.50 -13.26
N PHE A 59 11.32 6.69 -12.36
CA PHE A 59 11.94 5.57 -11.65
C PHE A 59 10.93 4.84 -10.76
N ARG A 60 10.09 5.59 -10.04
CA ARG A 60 9.06 5.03 -9.15
C ARG A 60 8.08 4.15 -9.91
N VAL A 61 7.61 4.59 -11.08
CA VAL A 61 6.70 3.80 -11.92
C VAL A 61 7.34 2.47 -12.33
N LYS A 62 8.58 2.50 -12.83
CA LYS A 62 9.31 1.27 -13.21
C LYS A 62 9.53 0.34 -12.03
N LEU A 63 9.90 0.88 -10.87
CA LEU A 63 10.08 0.11 -9.65
C LEU A 63 8.77 -0.56 -9.21
N GLN A 64 7.66 0.18 -9.22
CA GLN A 64 6.35 -0.34 -8.86
C GLN A 64 5.91 -1.48 -9.80
N ASP A 65 6.23 -1.39 -11.09
CA ASP A 65 5.97 -2.48 -12.05
C ASP A 65 6.72 -3.76 -11.68
N CYS A 66 7.99 -3.65 -11.33
CA CYS A 66 8.79 -4.79 -10.86
C CYS A 66 8.23 -5.35 -9.53
N MET A 67 7.87 -4.47 -8.60
CA MET A 67 7.31 -4.87 -7.31
C MET A 67 5.94 -5.56 -7.47
N LEU A 68 5.10 -5.11 -8.41
CA LEU A 68 3.82 -5.78 -8.71
C LEU A 68 4.01 -7.18 -9.28
N ALA A 69 4.97 -7.35 -10.18
CA ALA A 69 5.32 -8.69 -10.71
C ALA A 69 5.81 -9.61 -9.58
N HIS A 70 6.62 -9.06 -8.66
CA HIS A 70 7.09 -9.80 -7.48
C HIS A 70 5.94 -10.15 -6.53
N ALA A 71 5.02 -9.22 -6.26
CA ALA A 71 3.83 -9.46 -5.45
C ALA A 71 3.00 -10.64 -5.99
N GLY A 72 2.78 -10.68 -7.31
CA GLY A 72 2.11 -11.82 -7.95
C GLY A 72 2.83 -13.15 -7.70
N SER A 73 4.16 -13.15 -7.74
CA SER A 73 4.96 -14.36 -7.46
C SER A 73 4.86 -14.81 -6.00
N LEU A 74 4.78 -13.89 -5.05
CA LEU A 74 4.58 -14.17 -3.63
C LEU A 74 3.19 -14.74 -3.37
N LEU A 75 2.14 -14.11 -3.90
CA LEU A 75 0.76 -14.56 -3.77
C LEU A 75 0.57 -15.97 -4.34
N ARG A 76 1.16 -16.27 -5.51
CA ARG A 76 1.11 -17.59 -6.13
C ARG A 76 1.72 -18.68 -5.22
N ARG A 77 2.68 -18.30 -4.37
CA ARG A 77 3.33 -19.20 -3.39
C ARG A 77 2.59 -19.24 -2.05
N GLY A 78 1.41 -18.64 -1.95
CA GLY A 78 0.59 -18.66 -0.74
C GLY A 78 1.00 -17.61 0.32
N LEU A 79 1.87 -16.66 -0.01
CA LEU A 79 2.30 -15.59 0.89
C LEU A 79 1.38 -14.38 0.78
N CYS A 80 0.91 -13.87 1.91
CA CYS A 80 0.23 -12.59 1.96
C CYS A 80 1.21 -11.45 1.63
N THR A 81 0.71 -10.40 0.99
CA THR A 81 1.53 -9.27 0.55
C THR A 81 0.87 -7.95 0.91
N VAL A 82 1.61 -7.04 1.51
CA VAL A 82 1.17 -5.66 1.77
C VAL A 82 1.81 -4.75 0.73
N ILE A 83 1.00 -4.07 -0.06
CA ILE A 83 1.45 -3.09 -1.05
C ILE A 83 1.28 -1.68 -0.48
N GLU A 84 2.40 -0.96 -0.40
CA GLU A 84 2.44 0.45 -0.03
C GLU A 84 3.07 1.26 -1.16
N PHE A 85 2.23 1.65 -2.11
CA PHE A 85 2.58 2.54 -3.21
C PHE A 85 1.84 3.88 -3.08
N GLY A 86 2.21 4.85 -3.92
CA GLY A 86 1.47 6.10 -4.02
C GLY A 86 0.19 5.97 -4.87
N SER A 87 -0.64 4.98 -4.64
CA SER A 87 -1.84 4.62 -5.41
C SER A 87 -2.91 5.72 -5.38
N TRP A 88 -2.70 6.77 -6.17
CA TRP A 88 -3.52 8.00 -6.13
C TRP A 88 -4.83 7.87 -6.89
N SER A 89 -4.81 7.15 -8.00
CA SER A 89 -6.00 6.98 -8.85
C SER A 89 -6.68 5.63 -8.64
N ARG A 90 -7.97 5.57 -8.96
CA ARG A 90 -8.72 4.32 -9.01
C ARG A 90 -8.09 3.32 -9.99
N VAL A 91 -7.57 3.82 -11.12
CA VAL A 91 -6.93 2.97 -12.14
C VAL A 91 -5.71 2.26 -11.59
N GLU A 92 -4.85 2.98 -10.85
CA GLU A 92 -3.67 2.38 -10.21
C GLU A 92 -4.06 1.34 -9.17
N ARG A 93 -5.05 1.63 -8.32
CA ARG A 93 -5.52 0.69 -7.31
C ARG A 93 -6.16 -0.56 -7.92
N ASP A 94 -6.95 -0.42 -9.00
CA ASP A 94 -7.53 -1.55 -9.71
C ASP A 94 -6.45 -2.40 -10.40
N ARG A 95 -5.40 -1.78 -10.94
CA ARG A 95 -4.23 -2.48 -11.49
C ARG A 95 -3.56 -3.37 -10.44
N ILE A 96 -3.36 -2.85 -9.23
CA ILE A 96 -2.80 -3.60 -8.10
C ILE A 96 -3.74 -4.75 -7.71
N ARG A 97 -5.03 -4.47 -7.55
CA ARG A 97 -6.06 -5.47 -7.23
C ARG A 97 -6.08 -6.61 -8.25
N LYS A 98 -5.99 -6.31 -9.53
CA LYS A 98 -5.97 -7.32 -10.62
C LYS A 98 -4.81 -8.30 -10.50
N VAL A 99 -3.68 -7.94 -9.90
CA VAL A 99 -2.60 -8.89 -9.62
C VAL A 99 -3.07 -9.98 -8.68
N ALA A 100 -3.73 -9.62 -7.58
CA ALA A 100 -4.27 -10.59 -6.63
C ALA A 100 -5.37 -11.47 -7.26
N VAL A 101 -6.27 -10.88 -8.04
CA VAL A 101 -7.34 -11.60 -8.73
C VAL A 101 -6.77 -12.68 -9.67
N ARG A 102 -5.72 -12.36 -10.45
CA ARG A 102 -5.05 -13.33 -11.33
C ARG A 102 -4.45 -14.50 -10.56
N GLU A 103 -3.92 -14.23 -9.38
CA GLU A 103 -3.30 -15.25 -8.52
C GLU A 103 -4.34 -15.91 -7.58
N LYS A 104 -5.63 -15.64 -7.77
CA LYS A 104 -6.74 -16.16 -6.94
C LYS A 104 -6.59 -15.83 -5.46
N ALA A 105 -5.87 -14.76 -5.13
CA ALA A 105 -5.71 -14.23 -3.79
C ALA A 105 -6.91 -13.37 -3.39
N ALA A 106 -7.15 -13.24 -2.08
CA ALA A 106 -8.12 -12.28 -1.56
C ALA A 106 -7.53 -10.85 -1.61
N THR A 107 -8.40 -9.86 -1.59
CA THR A 107 -8.03 -8.44 -1.68
C THR A 107 -8.59 -7.64 -0.51
N GLU A 108 -7.77 -6.78 0.08
CA GLU A 108 -8.19 -5.90 1.16
C GLU A 108 -7.66 -4.49 0.93
N LEU A 109 -8.56 -3.49 0.88
CA LEU A 109 -8.23 -2.10 0.68
C LEU A 109 -8.25 -1.35 2.01
N HIS A 110 -7.15 -0.69 2.36
CA HIS A 110 -7.04 0.22 3.50
C HIS A 110 -6.91 1.64 2.99
N TYR A 111 -7.92 2.46 3.21
CA TYR A 111 -7.86 3.88 2.92
C TYR A 111 -7.57 4.67 4.19
N LEU A 112 -6.50 5.46 4.16
CA LEU A 112 -6.07 6.30 5.28
C LEU A 112 -6.13 7.76 4.87
N ALA A 113 -6.76 8.57 5.70
CA ALA A 113 -6.90 10.00 5.49
C ALA A 113 -6.68 10.77 6.80
N ALA A 114 -6.23 12.00 6.66
CA ALA A 114 -6.18 13.01 7.72
C ALA A 114 -6.34 14.40 7.09
N PRO A 115 -6.67 15.44 7.87
CA PRO A 115 -6.69 16.81 7.36
C PRO A 115 -5.36 17.21 6.72
N LEU A 116 -5.42 18.05 5.68
CA LEU A 116 -4.23 18.40 4.89
C LEU A 116 -3.12 19.06 5.72
N ASP A 117 -3.49 19.96 6.61
CA ASP A 117 -2.57 20.62 7.54
C ASP A 117 -1.83 19.63 8.44
N GLU A 118 -2.53 18.62 8.91
CA GLU A 118 -1.96 17.53 9.70
C GLU A 118 -1.00 16.66 8.86
N LEU A 119 -1.35 16.37 7.60
CA LEU A 119 -0.47 15.63 6.69
C LEU A 119 0.84 16.37 6.44
N VAL A 120 0.74 17.67 6.13
CA VAL A 120 1.91 18.56 5.94
C VAL A 120 2.78 18.58 7.19
N ARG A 121 2.18 18.76 8.36
CA ARG A 121 2.89 18.76 9.64
C ARG A 121 3.63 17.44 9.86
N ARG A 122 2.99 16.30 9.61
CA ARG A 122 3.59 14.97 9.79
C ARG A 122 4.74 14.72 8.83
N VAL A 123 4.59 15.11 7.56
CA VAL A 123 5.64 14.94 6.54
C VAL A 123 6.87 15.76 6.91
N ARG A 124 6.71 17.04 7.30
CA ARG A 124 7.80 17.89 7.75
C ARG A 124 8.47 17.38 9.03
N ALA A 125 7.68 16.95 10.02
CA ALA A 125 8.19 16.41 11.28
C ALA A 125 9.01 15.12 11.11
N ARG A 126 8.63 14.27 10.13
CA ARG A 126 9.38 13.06 9.80
C ARG A 126 10.76 13.39 9.22
N GLY A 127 10.90 14.53 8.54
CA GLY A 127 12.14 14.94 7.88
C GLY A 127 12.55 14.07 6.70
N GLY A 128 13.81 14.14 6.35
CA GLY A 128 14.41 13.45 5.20
C GLY A 128 14.61 14.39 4.01
N PRO A 129 15.39 13.96 3.00
CA PRO A 129 15.83 14.83 1.90
C PRO A 129 14.69 15.38 1.04
N ASP A 130 13.60 14.63 0.90
CA ASP A 130 12.45 15.03 0.09
C ASP A 130 11.27 15.56 0.92
N ALA A 131 11.42 15.76 2.24
CA ALA A 131 10.32 16.11 3.14
C ALA A 131 9.61 17.41 2.75
N GLU A 132 10.38 18.46 2.43
CA GLU A 132 9.79 19.74 2.03
C GLU A 132 9.13 19.68 0.64
N ALA A 133 9.75 18.99 -0.33
CA ALA A 133 9.14 18.78 -1.64
C ALA A 133 7.84 17.96 -1.55
N LEU A 134 7.79 16.93 -0.70
CA LEU A 134 6.57 16.18 -0.43
C LEU A 134 5.49 17.04 0.24
N ALA A 135 5.87 17.96 1.13
CA ALA A 135 4.93 18.84 1.80
C ALA A 135 4.42 19.94 0.88
N SER A 136 5.30 20.64 0.15
CA SER A 136 4.93 21.76 -0.72
C SER A 136 4.41 21.29 -2.07
N ASP A 137 5.21 20.54 -2.83
CA ASP A 137 4.89 20.23 -4.22
C ASP A 137 3.82 19.15 -4.33
N VAL A 138 3.89 18.14 -3.45
CA VAL A 138 2.95 17.02 -3.52
C VAL A 138 1.66 17.31 -2.73
N LEU A 139 1.76 17.68 -1.45
CA LEU A 139 0.55 17.87 -0.62
C LEU A 139 -0.14 19.20 -0.90
N LEU A 140 0.55 20.33 -0.86
CA LEU A 140 -0.10 21.63 -0.99
C LEU A 140 -0.56 21.93 -2.43
N ASN A 141 0.19 21.48 -3.44
CA ASN A 141 -0.12 21.79 -4.84
C ASN A 141 -0.93 20.70 -5.56
N HIS A 142 -0.76 19.43 -5.20
CA HIS A 142 -1.33 18.31 -5.95
C HIS A 142 -2.21 17.35 -5.13
N SER A 143 -2.55 17.66 -3.87
CA SER A 143 -3.41 16.78 -3.07
C SER A 143 -4.81 16.58 -3.67
N SER A 144 -5.30 17.54 -4.46
CA SER A 144 -6.57 17.46 -5.19
C SER A 144 -6.58 16.40 -6.30
N ASP A 145 -5.41 15.96 -6.76
CA ASP A 145 -5.29 14.93 -7.80
C ASP A 145 -5.50 13.52 -7.23
N PHE A 146 -5.53 13.39 -5.91
CA PHE A 146 -5.85 12.14 -5.26
C PHE A 146 -7.35 11.82 -5.38
N GLU A 147 -7.67 10.65 -5.92
CA GLU A 147 -9.03 10.12 -6.02
C GLU A 147 -9.33 9.24 -4.79
N PRO A 148 -10.14 9.70 -3.81
CA PRO A 148 -10.58 8.84 -2.72
C PRO A 148 -11.35 7.61 -3.23
N PRO A 149 -11.19 6.42 -2.62
CA PRO A 149 -11.96 5.25 -3.01
C PRO A 149 -13.48 5.50 -2.94
N CYS A 150 -14.16 5.28 -4.05
CA CYS A 150 -15.63 5.42 -4.12
C CYS A 150 -16.33 4.10 -3.82
N THR A 151 -17.64 4.16 -3.56
CA THR A 151 -18.46 2.99 -3.21
C THR A 151 -18.35 1.84 -4.24
N GLN A 152 -18.33 2.18 -5.55
CA GLN A 152 -18.21 1.17 -6.60
C GLN A 152 -16.83 0.50 -6.63
N GLU A 153 -15.79 1.24 -6.26
CA GLU A 153 -14.44 0.69 -6.11
C GLU A 153 -14.34 -0.20 -4.88
N ILE A 154 -14.83 0.27 -3.74
CA ILE A 154 -14.82 -0.48 -2.48
C ILE A 154 -15.52 -1.84 -2.64
N ALA A 155 -16.64 -1.87 -3.37
CA ALA A 155 -17.45 -3.07 -3.57
C ALA A 155 -16.75 -4.21 -4.33
N VAL A 156 -15.64 -3.95 -5.03
CA VAL A 156 -14.89 -5.00 -5.76
C VAL A 156 -13.72 -5.58 -4.97
N PHE A 157 -13.45 -5.06 -3.76
CA PHE A 157 -12.52 -5.68 -2.82
C PHE A 157 -13.26 -6.64 -1.89
N ASP A 158 -12.60 -7.73 -1.48
CA ASP A 158 -13.18 -8.69 -0.52
C ASP A 158 -13.36 -8.06 0.88
N ARG A 159 -12.55 -7.05 1.20
CA ARG A 159 -12.65 -6.28 2.44
C ARG A 159 -12.18 -4.85 2.25
N TYR A 160 -12.80 -3.94 2.99
CA TYR A 160 -12.43 -2.51 3.05
C TYR A 160 -12.29 -2.06 4.51
N VAL A 161 -11.28 -1.21 4.75
CA VAL A 161 -11.04 -0.53 6.03
C VAL A 161 -10.88 0.96 5.74
N GLY A 162 -11.82 1.75 6.21
CA GLY A 162 -11.88 3.19 5.99
C GLY A 162 -11.03 4.00 6.98
N PRO A 163 -10.99 5.34 6.78
CA PRO A 163 -10.31 6.24 7.71
C PRO A 163 -10.91 6.15 9.12
N GLY A 164 -10.05 5.94 10.12
CA GLY A 164 -10.47 5.82 11.52
C GLY A 164 -11.00 4.45 11.93
N ASP A 165 -11.26 3.55 10.98
CA ASP A 165 -11.75 2.21 11.31
C ASP A 165 -10.66 1.38 12.02
N PRO A 166 -11.03 0.65 13.10
CA PRO A 166 -10.13 -0.30 13.71
C PRO A 166 -9.91 -1.48 12.77
N TRP A 167 -8.65 -1.85 12.54
CA TRP A 167 -8.34 -3.04 11.78
C TRP A 167 -8.04 -4.22 12.70
N ARG A 168 -8.57 -5.40 12.33
CA ARG A 168 -8.23 -6.70 12.94
C ARG A 168 -7.96 -7.69 11.82
N PRO A 169 -7.02 -8.63 12.02
CA PRO A 169 -6.82 -9.74 11.08
C PRO A 169 -8.14 -10.48 10.81
N ALA A 170 -8.30 -10.96 9.58
CA ALA A 170 -9.45 -11.79 9.19
C ALA A 170 -9.21 -13.26 9.58
#